data_48c3bf582af30777f9b5745c2b526724
#
_entry.id   48c3bf582af30777f9b5745c2b526724
#
_cell.length_a   1.000
_cell.length_b   1.000
_cell.length_c   1.000
_cell.angle_alpha   90.00
_cell.angle_beta   90.00
_cell.angle_gamma   90.00
#
_symmetry.space_group_name_H-M   'P 1'
#
loop_
_entity.id
_entity.type
_entity.pdbx_description
1 polymer ?
#
loop_
_entity_poly.entity_id
_entity_poly.type
_entity_poly.pdbx_seq_one_letter_code
_entity_poly.pdbx_strand_id
1 'polypeptide(L)'
;DVNAVYIDADEGSDIIVVMDFRSAAEAAGFAAVQTKIRVAKDARVLLVQIQRLGQGFRFLNDVAAKTEESAGFEQIELILGGADTYQGSRTDLVGAHSTLKTDIGYLLKNEEHLDMNYIANHIGRKTECAIDVKGVLRDEAHKLFRGTIDLRKGAKGALGNELEDVLLMDDHVINQTIPVILCDEEDVEGNHGATIGRIDEALLFYLESRGMSQAEVYEMMAGARIDSVIHKIPDAATRDRVFEELKGHKEERYDD
;
A
#
# COMPACT_ATOMS: atom_id res chain seq x y z
N ASP A 1 -4.76 3.77 21.67
CA ASP A 1 -5.71 4.75 21.12
C ASP A 1 -6.61 4.09 20.08
N VAL A 2 -7.89 4.46 20.07
CA VAL A 2 -8.87 4.03 19.05
C VAL A 2 -9.57 5.26 18.51
N ASN A 3 -9.52 5.47 17.21
CA ASN A 3 -10.05 6.64 16.55
C ASN A 3 -10.95 6.28 15.37
N ALA A 4 -11.97 7.11 15.12
CA ALA A 4 -12.78 7.05 13.92
C ALA A 4 -12.69 8.40 13.18
N VAL A 5 -12.43 8.33 11.88
CA VAL A 5 -12.32 9.50 11.00
C VAL A 5 -13.41 9.40 9.93
N TYR A 6 -14.08 10.50 9.68
CA TYR A 6 -15.08 10.60 8.62
C TYR A 6 -14.67 11.68 7.63
N ILE A 7 -14.57 11.31 6.36
CA ILE A 7 -14.29 12.23 5.25
C ILE A 7 -15.51 12.23 4.35
N ASP A 8 -16.13 13.39 4.23
CA ASP A 8 -17.30 13.60 3.38
C ASP A 8 -16.96 14.66 2.33
N ALA A 9 -16.69 14.20 1.10
CA ALA A 9 -16.32 15.03 -0.02
C ALA A 9 -17.59 15.36 -0.83
N ASP A 10 -18.02 16.61 -0.79
CA ASP A 10 -19.16 17.10 -1.56
C ASP A 10 -18.86 17.16 -3.07
N GLU A 11 -19.91 17.25 -3.86
CA GLU A 11 -19.86 17.26 -5.34
C GLU A 11 -18.81 18.24 -5.87
N GLY A 12 -17.93 17.74 -6.76
CA GLY A 12 -16.87 18.51 -7.41
C GLY A 12 -15.73 18.95 -6.50
N SER A 13 -15.68 18.50 -5.23
CA SER A 13 -14.58 18.84 -4.32
C SER A 13 -13.30 18.03 -4.63
N ASP A 14 -12.15 18.60 -4.26
CA ASP A 14 -10.83 17.93 -4.35
C ASP A 14 -10.14 18.04 -2.98
N ILE A 15 -9.94 16.91 -2.32
CA ILE A 15 -9.49 16.81 -0.93
C ILE A 15 -8.25 15.92 -0.83
N ILE A 16 -7.22 16.43 -0.17
CA ILE A 16 -6.05 15.64 0.21
C ILE A 16 -6.01 15.55 1.74
N VAL A 17 -5.96 14.33 2.26
CA VAL A 17 -5.82 14.05 3.69
C VAL A 17 -4.53 13.28 3.91
N VAL A 18 -3.69 13.77 4.82
CA VAL A 18 -2.45 13.08 5.22
C VAL A 18 -2.60 12.64 6.68
N MET A 19 -2.48 11.34 6.93
CA MET A 19 -2.45 10.74 8.24
C MET A 19 -1.07 10.16 8.50
N ASP A 20 -0.39 10.66 9.51
CA ASP A 20 0.98 10.28 9.84
C ASP A 20 1.02 9.68 11.26
N PHE A 21 1.15 8.37 11.34
CA PHE A 21 1.14 7.58 12.56
C PHE A 21 2.57 7.36 13.04
N ARG A 22 2.95 7.96 14.15
CA ARG A 22 4.31 7.92 14.69
C ARG A 22 4.34 7.57 16.18
N SER A 23 5.40 6.92 16.57
CA SER A 23 5.81 6.79 17.97
C SER A 23 7.32 6.82 18.10
N ALA A 24 7.85 6.93 19.33
CA ALA A 24 9.25 6.65 19.55
C ALA A 24 9.57 5.18 19.21
N ALA A 25 10.81 4.89 18.79
CA ALA A 25 11.21 3.55 18.34
C ALA A 25 10.97 2.47 19.42
N GLU A 26 11.28 2.80 20.67
CA GLU A 26 11.14 1.90 21.83
C GLU A 26 9.71 1.86 22.41
N ALA A 27 8.78 2.64 21.86
CA ALA A 27 7.42 2.69 22.37
C ALA A 27 6.65 1.43 22.00
N ALA A 28 5.80 0.99 22.91
CA ALA A 28 4.92 -0.15 22.75
C ALA A 28 3.47 0.24 23.04
N GLY A 29 2.53 -0.41 22.37
CA GLY A 29 1.13 -0.14 22.60
C GLY A 29 0.21 -0.71 21.53
N PHE A 30 -1.04 -0.23 21.55
CA PHE A 30 -2.06 -0.55 20.60
C PHE A 30 -2.69 0.74 20.06
N ALA A 31 -2.82 0.83 18.76
CA ALA A 31 -3.55 1.87 18.09
C ALA A 31 -4.48 1.28 17.03
N ALA A 32 -5.68 1.85 16.90
CA ALA A 32 -6.62 1.47 15.87
C ALA A 32 -7.26 2.73 15.25
N VAL A 33 -7.40 2.72 13.93
CA VAL A 33 -8.05 3.81 13.20
C VAL A 33 -9.04 3.21 12.20
N GLN A 34 -10.27 3.70 12.22
CA GLN A 34 -11.25 3.44 11.18
C GLN A 34 -11.53 4.73 10.42
N THR A 35 -11.34 4.71 9.10
CA THR A 35 -11.64 5.84 8.22
C THR A 35 -12.81 5.49 7.32
N LYS A 36 -13.86 6.32 7.34
CA LYS A 36 -15.01 6.20 6.43
C LYS A 36 -15.06 7.38 5.50
N ILE A 37 -15.21 7.11 4.19
CA ILE A 37 -15.09 8.10 3.14
C ILE A 37 -16.31 8.02 2.23
N ARG A 38 -16.96 9.17 2.01
CA ARG A 38 -17.91 9.36 0.94
C ARG A 38 -17.34 10.32 -0.07
N VAL A 39 -17.31 9.91 -1.33
CA VAL A 39 -16.86 10.76 -2.44
C VAL A 39 -18.05 10.99 -3.35
N ALA A 40 -18.65 12.17 -3.27
CA ALA A 40 -19.81 12.53 -4.06
C ALA A 40 -19.44 12.69 -5.55
N LYS A 41 -20.45 12.90 -6.38
CA LYS A 41 -20.30 13.05 -7.83
C LYS A 41 -19.21 14.05 -8.21
N ASP A 42 -18.37 13.68 -9.19
CA ASP A 42 -17.27 14.49 -9.73
C ASP A 42 -16.23 14.94 -8.69
N ALA A 43 -16.30 14.45 -7.44
CA ALA A 43 -15.34 14.77 -6.39
C ALA A 43 -14.12 13.83 -6.42
N ARG A 44 -13.03 14.28 -5.81
CA ARG A 44 -11.79 13.50 -5.64
C ARG A 44 -11.30 13.54 -4.21
N VAL A 45 -10.87 12.41 -3.71
CA VAL A 45 -10.22 12.28 -2.40
C VAL A 45 -8.92 11.52 -2.57
N LEU A 46 -7.82 12.10 -2.12
CA LEU A 46 -6.55 11.41 -1.92
C LEU A 46 -6.32 11.25 -0.43
N LEU A 47 -6.22 10.00 0.04
CA LEU A 47 -5.82 9.65 1.39
C LEU A 47 -4.36 9.15 1.37
N VAL A 48 -3.48 9.83 2.08
CA VAL A 48 -2.10 9.41 2.30
C VAL A 48 -1.97 8.96 3.75
N GLN A 49 -1.58 7.70 3.97
CA GLN A 49 -1.36 7.13 5.29
C GLN A 49 0.08 6.66 5.42
N ILE A 50 0.79 7.15 6.44
CA ILE A 50 2.19 6.82 6.69
C ILE A 50 2.30 6.25 8.10
N GLN A 51 2.65 4.97 8.21
CA GLN A 51 2.79 4.28 9.48
C GLN A 51 4.28 4.08 9.80
N ARG A 52 4.71 4.64 10.92
CA ARG A 52 6.08 4.60 11.44
C ARG A 52 6.06 4.41 12.96
N LEU A 53 5.32 3.39 13.39
CA LEU A 53 5.20 3.04 14.78
C LEU A 53 6.39 2.19 15.23
N GLY A 54 6.76 2.30 16.50
CA GLY A 54 7.83 1.50 17.10
C GLY A 54 7.53 0.00 17.10
N GLN A 55 8.58 -0.81 17.24
CA GLN A 55 8.52 -2.28 17.16
C GLN A 55 7.67 -2.96 18.26
N GLY A 56 7.24 -2.25 19.29
CA GLY A 56 6.31 -2.74 20.31
C GLY A 56 4.84 -2.42 20.02
N PHE A 57 4.51 -1.80 18.87
CA PHE A 57 3.13 -1.43 18.55
C PHE A 57 2.40 -2.50 17.74
N ARG A 58 1.13 -2.71 18.14
CA ARG A 58 0.11 -3.35 17.29
C ARG A 58 -0.79 -2.29 16.69
N PHE A 59 -0.96 -2.31 15.39
CA PHE A 59 -1.72 -1.30 14.65
C PHE A 59 -2.82 -1.92 13.80
N LEU A 60 -4.06 -1.42 13.96
CA LEU A 60 -5.18 -1.74 13.10
C LEU A 60 -5.60 -0.48 12.34
N ASN A 61 -5.62 -0.55 11.02
CA ASN A 61 -6.13 0.50 10.17
C ASN A 61 -7.17 -0.07 9.21
N ASP A 62 -8.36 0.51 9.17
CA ASP A 62 -9.45 0.07 8.32
C ASP A 62 -10.04 1.28 7.57
N VAL A 63 -10.10 1.18 6.24
CA VAL A 63 -10.62 2.21 5.36
C VAL A 63 -11.85 1.67 4.63
N ALA A 64 -12.96 2.39 4.70
CA ALA A 64 -14.16 2.09 3.93
C ALA A 64 -14.55 3.31 3.09
N ALA A 65 -14.49 3.18 1.77
CA ALA A 65 -14.85 4.24 0.84
C ALA A 65 -16.04 3.88 -0.03
N LYS A 66 -16.83 4.89 -0.38
CA LYS A 66 -17.91 4.80 -1.37
C LYS A 66 -17.78 5.95 -2.35
N THR A 67 -17.75 5.63 -3.65
CA THR A 67 -17.61 6.62 -4.72
C THR A 67 -18.88 6.70 -5.57
N GLU A 68 -19.34 7.91 -5.83
CA GLU A 68 -20.49 8.20 -6.69
C GLU A 68 -20.04 8.40 -8.15
N GLU A 69 -20.94 8.90 -9.01
CA GLU A 69 -20.69 9.06 -10.46
C GLU A 69 -19.47 9.94 -10.73
N SER A 70 -18.54 9.46 -11.57
CA SER A 70 -17.30 10.12 -11.96
C SER A 70 -16.39 10.54 -10.79
N ALA A 71 -16.64 10.02 -9.59
CA ALA A 71 -15.83 10.28 -8.41
C ALA A 71 -14.54 9.46 -8.42
N GLY A 72 -13.47 10.02 -7.84
CA GLY A 72 -12.17 9.37 -7.70
C GLY A 72 -11.75 9.21 -6.24
N PHE A 73 -11.37 8.00 -5.83
CA PHE A 73 -10.69 7.76 -4.58
C PHE A 73 -9.27 7.27 -4.86
N GLU A 74 -8.28 7.96 -4.30
CA GLU A 74 -6.89 7.54 -4.34
C GLU A 74 -6.39 7.30 -2.92
N GLN A 75 -5.62 6.23 -2.72
CA GLN A 75 -5.02 5.86 -1.45
C GLN A 75 -3.53 5.58 -1.66
N ILE A 76 -2.68 6.25 -0.86
CA ILE A 76 -1.24 5.97 -0.80
C ILE A 76 -0.94 5.53 0.62
N GLU A 77 -0.38 4.33 0.78
CA GLU A 77 0.00 3.78 2.07
C GLU A 77 1.48 3.46 2.12
N LEU A 78 2.13 3.89 3.20
CA LEU A 78 3.50 3.53 3.54
C LEU A 78 3.52 2.88 4.92
N ILE A 79 3.97 1.62 4.98
CA ILE A 79 4.04 0.81 6.21
C ILE A 79 5.51 0.52 6.49
N LEU A 80 6.06 1.23 7.48
CA LEU A 80 7.48 1.30 7.74
C LEU A 80 7.86 0.94 9.19
N GLY A 81 6.96 0.27 9.92
CA GLY A 81 7.20 -0.13 11.31
C GLY A 81 6.01 -0.86 11.93
N GLY A 82 6.02 -1.00 13.27
CA GLY A 82 5.03 -1.76 14.04
C GLY A 82 5.41 -3.24 14.15
N ALA A 83 5.05 -3.88 15.27
CA ALA A 83 5.25 -5.32 15.45
C ALA A 83 4.22 -6.12 14.64
N ASP A 84 2.94 -5.85 14.88
CA ASP A 84 1.82 -6.47 14.18
C ASP A 84 0.99 -5.35 13.54
N THR A 85 0.89 -5.34 12.21
CA THR A 85 0.07 -4.37 11.47
C THR A 85 -1.03 -5.10 10.70
N TYR A 86 -2.26 -4.65 10.90
CA TYR A 86 -3.46 -5.15 10.21
C TYR A 86 -4.06 -3.99 9.40
N GLN A 87 -4.00 -4.10 8.07
CA GLN A 87 -4.50 -3.11 7.13
C GLN A 87 -5.71 -3.63 6.38
N GLY A 88 -6.81 -2.89 6.41
CA GLY A 88 -8.00 -3.18 5.63
C GLY A 88 -8.39 -1.98 4.77
N SER A 89 -8.77 -2.23 3.52
CA SER A 89 -9.39 -1.21 2.69
C SER A 89 -10.48 -1.83 1.83
N ARG A 90 -11.68 -1.24 1.87
CA ARG A 90 -12.78 -1.61 1.01
C ARG A 90 -13.34 -0.39 0.32
N THR A 91 -13.40 -0.43 -1.01
CA THR A 91 -14.01 0.63 -1.82
C THR A 91 -15.18 0.08 -2.61
N ASP A 92 -16.35 0.68 -2.42
CA ASP A 92 -17.56 0.43 -3.22
C ASP A 92 -17.62 1.47 -4.34
N LEU A 93 -17.31 1.06 -5.58
CA LEU A 93 -17.40 1.87 -6.80
C LEU A 93 -18.84 1.85 -7.30
N VAL A 94 -19.69 2.70 -6.73
CA VAL A 94 -21.15 2.66 -6.94
C VAL A 94 -21.59 3.45 -8.15
N GLY A 95 -21.00 4.60 -8.37
CA GLY A 95 -21.35 5.47 -9.49
C GLY A 95 -20.67 5.05 -10.79
N ALA A 96 -21.34 5.31 -11.92
CA ALA A 96 -20.72 5.08 -13.21
C ALA A 96 -19.44 5.92 -13.38
N HIS A 97 -18.42 5.36 -14.01
CA HIS A 97 -17.10 6.00 -14.24
C HIS A 97 -16.34 6.38 -12.96
N SER A 98 -16.72 5.84 -11.80
CA SER A 98 -15.93 6.07 -10.59
C SER A 98 -14.65 5.25 -10.61
N THR A 99 -13.62 5.76 -9.93
CA THR A 99 -12.27 5.21 -9.96
C THR A 99 -11.70 4.97 -8.57
N LEU A 100 -10.89 3.91 -8.45
CA LEU A 100 -10.05 3.63 -7.29
C LEU A 100 -8.59 3.48 -7.75
N LYS A 101 -7.68 4.15 -7.05
CA LYS A 101 -6.26 3.87 -7.18
C LYS A 101 -5.65 3.69 -5.80
N THR A 102 -4.97 2.58 -5.59
CA THR A 102 -4.31 2.26 -4.33
C THR A 102 -2.84 1.94 -4.59
N ASP A 103 -1.96 2.71 -3.97
CA ASP A 103 -0.51 2.53 -4.03
C ASP A 103 0.02 2.19 -2.64
N ILE A 104 0.57 1.00 -2.47
CA ILE A 104 1.05 0.50 -1.18
C ILE A 104 2.56 0.28 -1.25
N GLY A 105 3.28 0.84 -0.27
CA GLY A 105 4.69 0.56 -0.04
C GLY A 105 4.92 0.02 1.37
N TYR A 106 5.64 -1.08 1.52
CA TYR A 106 6.00 -1.59 2.84
C TYR A 106 7.44 -2.08 2.90
N LEU A 107 8.05 -1.86 4.05
CA LEU A 107 9.35 -2.41 4.41
C LEU A 107 9.22 -3.11 5.76
N LEU A 108 9.28 -4.43 5.76
CA LEU A 108 9.20 -5.26 6.96
C LEU A 108 10.57 -5.87 7.28
N LYS A 109 10.90 -5.92 8.56
CA LYS A 109 12.16 -6.42 9.11
C LYS A 109 11.93 -7.14 10.43
N ASN A 110 12.97 -7.80 10.94
CA ASN A 110 12.90 -8.56 12.17
C ASN A 110 11.78 -9.62 12.09
N GLU A 111 10.95 -9.71 13.13
CA GLU A 111 9.75 -10.58 13.21
C GLU A 111 8.44 -9.80 12.94
N GLU A 112 8.51 -8.67 12.23
CA GLU A 112 7.33 -7.83 11.95
C GLU A 112 6.30 -8.60 11.12
N HIS A 113 5.04 -8.44 11.48
CA HIS A 113 3.91 -9.10 10.84
C HIS A 113 2.97 -8.07 10.20
N LEU A 114 2.66 -8.27 8.91
CA LEU A 114 1.73 -7.45 8.15
C LEU A 114 0.65 -8.31 7.50
N ASP A 115 -0.60 -8.09 7.90
CA ASP A 115 -1.79 -8.68 7.30
C ASP A 115 -2.59 -7.59 6.58
N MET A 116 -2.75 -7.73 5.26
CA MET A 116 -3.43 -6.78 4.39
C MET A 116 -4.64 -7.40 3.70
N ASN A 117 -5.76 -6.67 3.63
CA ASN A 117 -6.95 -7.08 2.91
C ASN A 117 -7.59 -5.90 2.16
N TYR A 118 -7.45 -5.89 0.84
CA TYR A 118 -7.96 -4.83 -0.04
C TYR A 118 -9.08 -5.36 -0.93
N ILE A 119 -10.20 -4.64 -0.97
CA ILE A 119 -11.39 -5.05 -1.72
C ILE A 119 -11.88 -3.89 -2.59
N ALA A 120 -11.89 -4.08 -3.90
CA ALA A 120 -12.50 -3.18 -4.86
C ALA A 120 -13.80 -3.79 -5.37
N ASN A 121 -14.95 -3.24 -4.97
CA ASN A 121 -16.26 -3.68 -5.43
C ASN A 121 -16.74 -2.82 -6.60
N HIS A 122 -16.73 -3.37 -7.80
CA HIS A 122 -17.29 -2.74 -8.99
C HIS A 122 -18.80 -2.95 -9.06
N ILE A 123 -19.56 -1.89 -8.82
CA ILE A 123 -21.03 -1.91 -8.77
C ILE A 123 -21.60 -1.08 -9.93
N GLY A 124 -21.00 0.10 -10.17
CA GLY A 124 -21.35 0.99 -11.26
C GLY A 124 -20.75 0.51 -12.59
N ARG A 125 -21.25 1.10 -13.68
CA ARG A 125 -20.75 0.81 -15.05
C ARG A 125 -19.46 1.58 -15.31
N LYS A 126 -18.54 0.95 -16.09
CA LYS A 126 -17.29 1.57 -16.53
C LYS A 126 -16.46 2.12 -15.36
N THR A 127 -16.47 1.40 -14.26
CA THR A 127 -15.66 1.72 -13.09
C THR A 127 -14.26 1.15 -13.29
N GLU A 128 -13.26 1.81 -12.71
CA GLU A 128 -11.87 1.38 -12.86
C GLU A 128 -11.20 1.25 -11.48
N CYS A 129 -10.43 0.19 -11.27
CA CYS A 129 -9.53 0.09 -10.13
C CYS A 129 -8.13 -0.32 -10.54
N ALA A 130 -7.15 0.25 -9.83
CA ALA A 130 -5.75 -0.15 -9.88
C ALA A 130 -5.20 -0.26 -8.45
N ILE A 131 -4.69 -1.44 -8.09
CA ILE A 131 -4.02 -1.72 -6.81
C ILE A 131 -2.58 -2.08 -7.14
N ASP A 132 -1.62 -1.26 -6.70
CA ASP A 132 -0.19 -1.43 -6.93
C ASP A 132 0.53 -1.59 -5.58
N VAL A 133 1.10 -2.76 -5.34
CA VAL A 133 1.73 -3.13 -4.08
C VAL A 133 3.23 -3.33 -4.30
N LYS A 134 4.05 -2.62 -3.53
CA LYS A 134 5.50 -2.74 -3.57
C LYS A 134 6.06 -3.02 -2.19
N GLY A 135 6.74 -4.13 -2.04
CA GLY A 135 7.20 -4.59 -0.75
C GLY A 135 8.63 -5.05 -0.70
N VAL A 136 9.17 -4.96 0.51
CA VAL A 136 10.45 -5.52 0.88
C VAL A 136 10.29 -6.30 2.18
N LEU A 137 10.76 -7.55 2.18
CA LEU A 137 10.77 -8.42 3.34
C LEU A 137 12.20 -8.80 3.70
N ARG A 138 12.55 -8.63 4.98
CA ARG A 138 13.87 -8.95 5.55
C ARG A 138 13.74 -9.83 6.78
N ASP A 139 14.86 -10.40 7.18
CA ASP A 139 15.03 -11.17 8.41
C ASP A 139 14.01 -12.34 8.50
N GLU A 140 13.11 -12.31 9.47
CA GLU A 140 12.03 -13.28 9.70
C GLU A 140 10.64 -12.66 9.51
N ALA A 141 10.55 -11.55 8.78
CA ALA A 141 9.30 -10.84 8.58
C ALA A 141 8.23 -11.68 7.85
N HIS A 142 6.98 -11.49 8.26
CA HIS A 142 5.84 -12.21 7.70
C HIS A 142 4.81 -11.25 7.09
N LYS A 143 4.46 -11.47 5.82
CA LYS A 143 3.42 -10.73 5.12
C LYS A 143 2.34 -11.66 4.59
N LEU A 144 1.07 -11.29 4.83
CA LEU A 144 -0.11 -11.85 4.16
C LEU A 144 -0.84 -10.71 3.42
N PHE A 145 -0.96 -10.81 2.10
CA PHE A 145 -1.74 -9.91 1.27
C PHE A 145 -2.92 -10.62 0.65
N ARG A 146 -4.11 -10.04 0.77
CA ARG A 146 -5.33 -10.45 0.10
C ARG A 146 -5.85 -9.27 -0.71
N GLY A 147 -5.86 -9.42 -2.04
CA GLY A 147 -6.43 -8.46 -2.97
C GLY A 147 -7.68 -9.05 -3.63
N THR A 148 -8.79 -8.35 -3.58
CA THR A 148 -10.06 -8.80 -4.16
C THR A 148 -10.61 -7.76 -5.12
N ILE A 149 -10.80 -8.15 -6.37
CA ILE A 149 -11.54 -7.40 -7.38
C ILE A 149 -12.88 -8.10 -7.58
N ASP A 150 -13.98 -7.45 -7.18
CA ASP A 150 -15.34 -8.00 -7.25
C ASP A 150 -16.12 -7.28 -8.37
N LEU A 151 -16.23 -7.92 -9.54
CA LEU A 151 -16.89 -7.42 -10.75
C LEU A 151 -18.35 -7.89 -10.75
N ARG A 152 -19.22 -7.10 -10.11
CA ARG A 152 -20.59 -7.47 -9.86
C ARG A 152 -21.48 -7.36 -11.10
N LYS A 153 -22.55 -8.13 -11.10
CA LYS A 153 -23.59 -8.04 -12.14
C LYS A 153 -24.11 -6.60 -12.29
N GLY A 154 -24.04 -6.07 -13.50
CA GLY A 154 -24.40 -4.68 -13.82
C GLY A 154 -23.20 -3.74 -14.00
N ALA A 155 -22.00 -4.13 -13.57
CA ALA A 155 -20.76 -3.34 -13.69
C ALA A 155 -20.15 -3.38 -15.12
N LYS A 156 -20.95 -3.32 -16.15
CA LYS A 156 -20.52 -3.39 -17.55
C LYS A 156 -19.41 -2.40 -17.89
N GLY A 157 -18.36 -2.86 -18.53
CA GLY A 157 -17.19 -2.09 -18.92
C GLY A 157 -16.27 -1.77 -17.76
N ALA A 158 -16.40 -2.47 -16.62
CA ALA A 158 -15.49 -2.31 -15.49
C ALA A 158 -14.12 -2.91 -15.79
N LEU A 159 -13.06 -2.23 -15.31
CA LEU A 159 -11.67 -2.63 -15.46
C LEU A 159 -11.01 -2.72 -14.08
N GLY A 160 -10.44 -3.87 -13.74
CA GLY A 160 -9.74 -4.08 -12.49
C GLY A 160 -8.33 -4.62 -12.71
N ASN A 161 -7.34 -3.96 -12.09
CA ASN A 161 -5.94 -4.39 -12.17
C ASN A 161 -5.33 -4.44 -10.76
N GLU A 162 -4.60 -5.52 -10.48
CA GLU A 162 -3.80 -5.68 -9.27
C GLU A 162 -2.39 -6.11 -9.66
N LEU A 163 -1.40 -5.38 -9.16
CA LEU A 163 0.02 -5.68 -9.38
C LEU A 163 0.75 -5.73 -8.04
N GLU A 164 1.56 -6.75 -7.84
CA GLU A 164 2.41 -6.89 -6.67
C GLU A 164 3.87 -7.10 -7.06
N ASP A 165 4.79 -6.30 -6.49
CA ASP A 165 6.24 -6.44 -6.65
C ASP A 165 6.91 -6.53 -5.28
N VAL A 166 7.39 -7.72 -4.91
CA VAL A 166 7.98 -8.00 -3.59
C VAL A 166 9.42 -8.48 -3.72
N LEU A 167 10.32 -7.78 -3.07
CA LEU A 167 11.71 -8.20 -2.88
C LEU A 167 11.86 -9.01 -1.58
N LEU A 168 12.32 -10.24 -1.72
CA LEU A 168 12.70 -11.10 -0.59
C LEU A 168 14.19 -10.96 -0.37
N MET A 169 14.61 -10.43 0.78
CA MET A 169 16.02 -10.19 1.08
C MET A 169 16.66 -11.37 1.81
N ASP A 170 15.89 -12.12 2.59
CA ASP A 170 16.35 -13.22 3.44
C ASP A 170 15.59 -14.53 3.20
N ASP A 171 16.18 -15.66 3.63
CA ASP A 171 15.61 -17.01 3.43
C ASP A 171 14.45 -17.32 4.39
N HIS A 172 14.38 -16.63 5.53
CA HIS A 172 13.43 -16.90 6.60
C HIS A 172 12.15 -16.08 6.52
N VAL A 173 12.06 -15.18 5.55
CA VAL A 173 10.85 -14.37 5.34
C VAL A 173 9.67 -15.25 4.89
N ILE A 174 8.48 -14.93 5.37
CA ILE A 174 7.24 -15.58 4.96
C ILE A 174 6.41 -14.59 4.13
N ASN A 175 6.25 -14.89 2.85
CA ASN A 175 5.41 -14.12 1.95
C ASN A 175 4.21 -14.94 1.49
N GLN A 176 3.01 -14.45 1.78
CA GLN A 176 1.76 -15.07 1.34
C GLN A 176 0.94 -14.04 0.56
N THR A 177 0.44 -14.45 -0.61
CA THR A 177 -0.39 -13.61 -1.48
C THR A 177 -1.59 -14.40 -1.97
N ILE A 178 -2.78 -13.82 -1.81
CA ILE A 178 -4.06 -14.43 -2.20
C ILE A 178 -4.82 -13.43 -3.07
N PRO A 179 -4.53 -13.35 -4.37
CA PRO A 179 -5.33 -12.56 -5.30
C PRO A 179 -6.66 -13.25 -5.60
N VAL A 180 -7.74 -12.49 -5.61
CA VAL A 180 -9.09 -13.00 -5.88
C VAL A 180 -9.80 -12.10 -6.90
N ILE A 181 -10.31 -12.69 -7.98
CA ILE A 181 -11.19 -12.02 -8.92
C ILE A 181 -12.55 -12.72 -8.87
N LEU A 182 -13.56 -12.02 -8.36
CA LEU A 182 -14.96 -12.44 -8.42
C LEU A 182 -15.61 -11.79 -9.63
N CYS A 183 -16.23 -12.58 -10.50
CA CYS A 183 -16.75 -12.07 -11.77
C CYS A 183 -18.16 -12.60 -12.03
N ASP A 184 -19.15 -11.72 -11.88
CA ASP A 184 -20.56 -11.98 -12.16
C ASP A 184 -21.07 -11.24 -13.41
N GLU A 185 -20.19 -10.51 -14.13
CA GLU A 185 -20.52 -9.74 -15.34
C GLU A 185 -19.63 -10.18 -16.52
N GLU A 186 -20.19 -10.24 -17.74
CA GLU A 186 -19.48 -10.74 -18.91
C GLU A 186 -18.62 -9.66 -19.61
N ASP A 187 -19.07 -8.41 -19.59
CA ASP A 187 -18.43 -7.27 -20.27
C ASP A 187 -17.51 -6.52 -19.31
N VAL A 188 -16.44 -7.19 -18.85
CA VAL A 188 -15.48 -6.65 -17.87
C VAL A 188 -14.08 -7.21 -18.10
N GLU A 189 -13.07 -6.55 -17.53
CA GLU A 189 -11.70 -7.03 -17.49
C GLU A 189 -11.18 -7.03 -16.04
N GLY A 190 -10.65 -8.17 -15.59
CA GLY A 190 -9.98 -8.32 -14.32
C GLY A 190 -8.61 -8.97 -14.51
N ASN A 191 -7.57 -8.28 -14.05
CA ASN A 191 -6.19 -8.74 -14.18
C ASN A 191 -5.48 -8.71 -12.83
N HIS A 192 -4.62 -9.69 -12.59
CA HIS A 192 -3.66 -9.62 -11.51
C HIS A 192 -2.28 -10.09 -12.00
N GLY A 193 -1.22 -9.53 -11.42
CA GLY A 193 0.16 -9.93 -11.67
C GLY A 193 0.98 -9.83 -10.38
N ALA A 194 1.93 -10.75 -10.20
CA ALA A 194 2.84 -10.71 -9.06
C ALA A 194 4.25 -11.03 -9.52
N THR A 195 5.20 -10.20 -9.07
CA THR A 195 6.63 -10.43 -9.16
C THR A 195 7.18 -10.55 -7.75
N ILE A 196 7.45 -11.78 -7.33
CA ILE A 196 7.87 -12.07 -5.96
C ILE A 196 9.16 -12.88 -6.02
N GLY A 197 10.21 -12.40 -5.40
CA GLY A 197 11.47 -13.13 -5.41
C GLY A 197 12.66 -12.32 -4.95
N ARG A 198 13.82 -12.92 -5.13
CA ARG A 198 15.13 -12.31 -4.90
C ARG A 198 15.60 -11.56 -6.13
N ILE A 199 16.69 -10.83 -5.98
CA ILE A 199 17.38 -10.20 -7.10
C ILE A 199 17.87 -11.30 -8.05
N ASP A 200 17.69 -11.09 -9.35
CA ASP A 200 18.21 -11.98 -10.38
C ASP A 200 19.74 -12.16 -10.26
N GLU A 201 20.20 -13.40 -10.29
CA GLU A 201 21.63 -13.72 -10.08
C GLU A 201 22.55 -13.06 -11.12
N ALA A 202 22.10 -12.91 -12.36
CA ALA A 202 22.92 -12.26 -13.40
C ALA A 202 23.03 -10.75 -13.16
N LEU A 203 21.94 -10.11 -12.69
CA LEU A 203 21.95 -8.71 -12.29
C LEU A 203 22.84 -8.50 -11.06
N LEU A 204 22.72 -9.37 -10.06
CA LEU A 204 23.54 -9.33 -8.85
C LEU A 204 25.03 -9.44 -9.22
N PHE A 205 25.42 -10.47 -9.97
CA PHE A 205 26.78 -10.66 -10.45
C PHE A 205 27.30 -9.46 -11.26
N TYR A 206 26.46 -8.88 -12.13
CA TYR A 206 26.85 -7.70 -12.91
C TYR A 206 27.17 -6.51 -12.00
N LEU A 207 26.35 -6.22 -11.01
CA LEU A 207 26.58 -5.10 -10.07
C LEU A 207 27.76 -5.35 -9.14
N GLU A 208 27.96 -6.58 -8.68
CA GLU A 208 29.14 -6.98 -7.90
C GLU A 208 30.42 -6.83 -8.72
N SER A 209 30.39 -7.17 -10.02
CA SER A 209 31.54 -6.97 -10.93
C SER A 209 31.89 -5.49 -11.14
N ARG A 210 30.99 -4.58 -10.79
CA ARG A 210 31.19 -3.12 -10.80
C ARG A 210 31.60 -2.55 -9.44
N GLY A 211 31.82 -3.42 -8.46
CA GLY A 211 32.37 -3.06 -7.15
C GLY A 211 31.33 -2.83 -6.05
N MET A 212 30.06 -3.13 -6.29
CA MET A 212 29.05 -3.10 -5.24
C MET A 212 29.07 -4.43 -4.48
N SER A 213 28.95 -4.38 -3.16
CA SER A 213 28.68 -5.58 -2.36
C SER A 213 27.24 -6.07 -2.56
N GLN A 214 26.98 -7.33 -2.29
CA GLN A 214 25.62 -7.88 -2.32
C GLN A 214 24.66 -7.08 -1.43
N ALA A 215 25.08 -6.70 -0.24
CA ALA A 215 24.29 -5.91 0.68
C ALA A 215 23.90 -4.55 0.08
N GLU A 216 24.86 -3.84 -0.54
CA GLU A 216 24.57 -2.54 -1.20
C GLU A 216 23.58 -2.68 -2.36
N VAL A 217 23.68 -3.78 -3.13
CA VAL A 217 22.74 -4.05 -4.22
C VAL A 217 21.33 -4.25 -3.67
N TYR A 218 21.17 -5.06 -2.63
CA TYR A 218 19.87 -5.31 -2.00
C TYR A 218 19.28 -4.03 -1.39
N GLU A 219 20.07 -3.23 -0.68
CA GLU A 219 19.62 -1.95 -0.11
C GLU A 219 19.21 -0.95 -1.20
N MET A 220 19.96 -0.87 -2.28
CA MET A 220 19.60 0.00 -3.42
C MET A 220 18.27 -0.44 -4.05
N MET A 221 18.08 -1.73 -4.28
CA MET A 221 16.86 -2.25 -4.89
C MET A 221 15.64 -2.14 -3.96
N ALA A 222 15.84 -2.33 -2.66
CA ALA A 222 14.81 -2.13 -1.64
C ALA A 222 14.41 -0.65 -1.58
N GLY A 223 15.39 0.25 -1.53
CA GLY A 223 15.14 1.70 -1.55
C GLY A 223 14.34 2.14 -2.76
N ALA A 224 14.71 1.69 -3.96
CA ALA A 224 14.03 2.07 -5.20
C ALA A 224 12.53 1.69 -5.20
N ARG A 225 12.15 0.55 -4.59
CA ARG A 225 10.74 0.14 -4.49
C ARG A 225 9.94 1.10 -3.61
N ILE A 226 10.43 1.37 -2.42
CA ILE A 226 9.76 2.28 -1.46
C ILE A 226 9.74 3.72 -2.01
N ASP A 227 10.87 4.19 -2.54
CA ASP A 227 10.99 5.52 -3.14
C ASP A 227 9.96 5.73 -4.26
N SER A 228 9.66 4.70 -5.05
CA SER A 228 8.67 4.78 -6.13
C SER A 228 7.25 5.04 -5.62
N VAL A 229 6.91 4.62 -4.40
CA VAL A 229 5.62 4.92 -3.76
C VAL A 229 5.66 6.30 -3.09
N ILE A 230 6.75 6.64 -2.42
CA ILE A 230 6.92 7.96 -1.79
C ILE A 230 6.80 9.08 -2.82
N HIS A 231 7.33 8.90 -4.02
CA HIS A 231 7.24 9.89 -5.10
C HIS A 231 5.80 10.19 -5.56
N LYS A 232 4.85 9.30 -5.27
CA LYS A 232 3.42 9.50 -5.57
C LYS A 232 2.74 10.46 -4.59
N ILE A 233 3.36 10.76 -3.43
CA ILE A 233 2.84 11.72 -2.45
C ILE A 233 2.96 13.15 -3.04
N PRO A 234 1.86 13.87 -3.26
CA PRO A 234 1.90 15.17 -3.92
C PRO A 234 2.46 16.28 -3.02
N ASP A 235 2.21 16.19 -1.70
CA ASP A 235 2.74 17.16 -0.74
C ASP A 235 4.25 17.03 -0.58
N ALA A 236 4.99 18.01 -1.10
CA ALA A 236 6.44 17.99 -1.10
C ALA A 236 7.03 17.95 0.32
N ALA A 237 6.44 18.67 1.28
CA ALA A 237 6.94 18.70 2.66
C ALA A 237 6.80 17.33 3.34
N THR A 238 5.67 16.65 3.14
CA THR A 238 5.48 15.29 3.63
C THR A 238 6.42 14.31 2.95
N ARG A 239 6.52 14.37 1.63
CA ARG A 239 7.40 13.50 0.85
C ARG A 239 8.86 13.63 1.27
N ASP A 240 9.38 14.85 1.33
CA ASP A 240 10.78 15.12 1.68
C ASP A 240 11.09 14.67 3.11
N ARG A 241 10.17 14.88 4.06
CA ARG A 241 10.31 14.38 5.43
C ARG A 241 10.40 12.85 5.50
N VAL A 242 9.58 12.13 4.74
CA VAL A 242 9.63 10.66 4.70
C VAL A 242 10.96 10.18 4.11
N PHE A 243 11.45 10.82 3.05
CA PHE A 243 12.75 10.51 2.47
C PHE A 243 13.91 10.71 3.44
N GLU A 244 13.96 11.86 4.13
CA GLU A 244 15.05 12.16 5.08
C GLU A 244 15.08 11.17 6.26
N GLU A 245 13.92 10.79 6.78
CA GLU A 245 13.85 9.82 7.88
C GLU A 245 14.29 8.42 7.44
N LEU A 246 13.94 7.97 6.22
CA LEU A 246 14.41 6.68 5.69
C LEU A 246 15.92 6.69 5.41
N LYS A 247 16.50 7.81 5.00
CA LYS A 247 17.96 7.95 4.83
C LYS A 247 18.69 7.93 6.16
N GLY A 248 18.20 8.65 7.17
CA GLY A 248 18.80 8.67 8.51
C GLY A 248 18.90 7.28 9.14
N HIS A 249 17.91 6.43 8.93
CA HIS A 249 17.98 5.02 9.36
C HIS A 249 18.99 4.17 8.57
N LYS A 250 19.45 4.61 7.40
CA LYS A 250 20.52 3.94 6.65
C LYS A 250 21.91 4.28 7.20
N GLU A 251 22.14 5.53 7.59
CA GLU A 251 23.47 5.98 8.09
C GLU A 251 23.80 5.38 9.47
N GLU A 252 22.83 5.22 10.37
CA GLU A 252 23.03 4.58 11.68
C GLU A 252 23.48 3.11 11.62
N ARG A 253 23.31 2.41 10.48
CA ARG A 253 23.67 1.00 10.30
C ARG A 253 25.10 0.77 9.80
N TYR A 254 25.78 1.78 9.30
CA TYR A 254 27.14 1.65 8.77
C TYR A 254 28.21 2.06 9.77
N ASP A 255 27.82 2.55 10.96
CA ASP A 255 28.73 2.97 12.04
C ASP A 255 28.91 1.92 13.15
N ASP A 256 28.31 0.73 13.03
CA ASP A 256 28.53 -0.46 13.89
C ASP A 256 29.21 -1.58 13.06
#